data_d15c34a7f3b8213954726daac8c8925d
#
_entry.id   d15c34a7f3b8213954726daac8c8925d
#
_cell.length_a   1.000
_cell.length_b   1.000
_cell.length_c   1.000
_cell.angle_alpha   90.00
_cell.angle_beta   90.00
_cell.angle_gamma   90.00
#
_symmetry.space_group_name_H-M   'P 1'
#
loop_
_entity.id
_entity.type
_entity.pdbx_description
1 polymer ?
#
loop_
_entity_poly.entity_id
_entity_poly.type
_entity_poly.pdbx_seq_one_letter_code
_entity_poly.pdbx_strand_id
1 'polypeptide(L)'
;MATYSVHVKWGKEKFDNVEVNTAEPPELFQAQLFALSGVPIQRQKIMGKGKTLKNDSWDGFTLKDGMTLLMMGSNELVPTPQLGTKFIEDMSSTELNKASSFPAGLTNLGNTCYMNATIQCLKNVPELKQALERYDGKLNIGSIMSMPSDAITISLRDLYNVMNKTSAAVPPIMFLQVLHAVFPHFAEKSEQGGFMQQDANECWTQLIRMLQQRLPPLKTDSDSNLHKSSFIDQYFGISFKTVLKCDETDLEAETTLTEHFYQLSCFISQDIKYLNSGLKSRLKETITKASPVLGKDALYTKSSLISRLPAYLTIQFVRFFYKEKEKVNAKILKDIKFPMTLDVFELCSSELQEKLKPMRDKFKEEEDKRANEKLLQISIAANNKKLPFEFSDDIGSNNSGYYELSAVLTHRGRSSSSGHYVAWIRKQEGLDEWLMCDDDNVYAVTSEDILKLSGGGDWHCAYVLLYSPKSLIVADEKNDHH
;
A
#
# COMPACT_ATOMS: atom_id res chain seq x y z
N MET A 1 56.01 16.83 -35.48
CA MET A 1 55.06 15.70 -35.41
C MET A 1 55.40 14.91 -34.18
N ALA A 2 54.58 14.89 -33.19
CA ALA A 2 54.90 14.20 -31.96
C ALA A 2 53.79 13.19 -31.63
N THR A 3 54.20 11.92 -31.53
CA THR A 3 53.36 10.86 -30.97
C THR A 3 53.66 10.75 -29.48
N TYR A 4 52.64 10.70 -28.67
CA TYR A 4 52.77 10.62 -27.23
C TYR A 4 52.08 9.34 -26.73
N SER A 5 52.65 8.69 -25.72
CA SER A 5 51.99 7.60 -24.99
C SER A 5 51.37 8.14 -23.70
N VAL A 6 50.06 8.04 -23.56
CA VAL A 6 49.32 8.59 -22.39
C VAL A 6 48.53 7.52 -21.68
N HIS A 7 48.16 7.78 -20.45
CA HIS A 7 47.21 6.98 -19.67
C HIS A 7 45.85 7.69 -19.67
N VAL A 8 44.77 6.96 -19.85
CA VAL A 8 43.41 7.53 -19.80
C VAL A 8 42.64 6.88 -18.65
N LYS A 9 42.15 7.70 -17.73
CA LYS A 9 41.32 7.26 -16.61
C LYS A 9 39.85 7.57 -16.90
N TRP A 10 38.99 6.53 -16.85
CA TRP A 10 37.54 6.64 -17.01
C TRP A 10 36.83 5.94 -15.84
N GLY A 11 36.21 6.72 -14.96
CA GLY A 11 35.60 6.17 -13.76
C GLY A 11 36.60 5.39 -12.89
N LYS A 12 36.36 4.09 -12.74
CA LYS A 12 37.27 3.16 -12.03
C LYS A 12 38.29 2.47 -12.95
N GLU A 13 38.13 2.60 -14.26
CA GLU A 13 38.96 1.96 -15.26
C GLU A 13 40.11 2.88 -15.67
N LYS A 14 41.24 2.27 -16.07
CA LYS A 14 42.41 2.94 -16.53
C LYS A 14 42.98 2.24 -17.76
N PHE A 15 43.13 2.98 -18.86
CA PHE A 15 43.76 2.51 -20.09
C PHE A 15 45.20 3.02 -20.14
N ASP A 16 46.13 2.13 -20.11
CA ASP A 16 47.55 2.47 -20.09
C ASP A 16 48.14 2.44 -21.50
N ASN A 17 49.13 3.30 -21.78
CA ASN A 17 49.91 3.36 -23.03
C ASN A 17 49.04 3.59 -24.27
N VAL A 18 48.06 4.47 -24.20
CA VAL A 18 47.25 4.86 -25.37
C VAL A 18 48.10 5.84 -26.24
N GLU A 19 48.32 5.51 -27.47
CA GLU A 19 49.11 6.35 -28.40
C GLU A 19 48.26 7.51 -28.92
N VAL A 20 48.81 8.72 -28.88
CA VAL A 20 48.20 9.94 -29.39
C VAL A 20 49.10 10.58 -30.41
N ASN A 21 48.67 10.65 -31.67
CA ASN A 21 49.35 11.35 -32.75
C ASN A 21 48.75 12.75 -32.95
N THR A 22 49.48 13.79 -32.57
CA THR A 22 48.99 15.18 -32.69
C THR A 22 49.09 15.74 -34.14
N ALA A 23 49.59 14.96 -35.10
CA ALA A 23 49.52 15.28 -36.52
C ALA A 23 48.14 14.96 -37.13
N GLU A 24 47.36 14.15 -36.43
CA GLU A 24 45.99 13.73 -36.80
C GLU A 24 44.92 14.47 -35.99
N PRO A 25 43.70 14.56 -36.50
CA PRO A 25 42.60 15.19 -35.76
C PRO A 25 42.33 14.48 -34.43
N PRO A 26 41.91 15.22 -33.36
CA PRO A 26 41.55 14.66 -32.06
C PRO A 26 40.50 13.56 -32.12
N GLU A 27 39.63 13.58 -33.14
CA GLU A 27 38.56 12.59 -33.36
C GLU A 27 39.12 11.14 -33.49
N LEU A 28 40.33 10.96 -34.09
CA LEU A 28 40.95 9.65 -34.17
C LEU A 28 41.37 9.10 -32.81
N PHE A 29 41.89 9.95 -31.93
CA PHE A 29 42.14 9.59 -30.53
C PHE A 29 40.87 9.27 -29.79
N GLN A 30 39.80 10.07 -30.01
CA GLN A 30 38.46 9.79 -29.40
C GLN A 30 37.88 8.48 -29.93
N ALA A 31 38.10 8.12 -31.20
CA ALA A 31 37.66 6.84 -31.75
C ALA A 31 38.39 5.64 -31.12
N GLN A 32 39.71 5.78 -30.83
CA GLN A 32 40.45 4.77 -30.06
C GLN A 32 39.84 4.59 -28.64
N LEU A 33 39.53 5.69 -27.99
CA LEU A 33 38.88 5.63 -26.66
C LEU A 33 37.49 5.05 -26.73
N PHE A 34 36.74 5.27 -27.82
CA PHE A 34 35.46 4.61 -28.03
C PHE A 34 35.63 3.08 -28.14
N ALA A 35 36.63 2.61 -28.90
CA ALA A 35 36.91 1.19 -29.00
C ALA A 35 37.29 0.53 -27.66
N LEU A 36 37.96 1.29 -26.77
CA LEU A 36 38.40 0.81 -25.46
C LEU A 36 37.30 0.88 -24.38
N SER A 37 36.45 1.92 -24.39
CA SER A 37 35.52 2.24 -23.33
C SER A 37 34.05 2.05 -23.68
N GLY A 38 33.70 1.95 -24.98
CA GLY A 38 32.33 1.96 -25.47
C GLY A 38 31.63 3.30 -25.39
N VAL A 39 32.31 4.37 -24.94
CA VAL A 39 31.70 5.72 -24.81
C VAL A 39 31.68 6.41 -26.17
N PRO A 40 30.52 6.77 -26.75
CA PRO A 40 30.41 7.47 -28.02
C PRO A 40 31.23 8.78 -28.05
N ILE A 41 31.86 9.10 -29.18
CA ILE A 41 32.74 10.28 -29.34
C ILE A 41 32.06 11.58 -28.89
N GLN A 42 30.78 11.77 -29.22
CA GLN A 42 30.01 12.96 -28.89
C GLN A 42 29.77 13.11 -27.36
N ARG A 43 29.96 12.05 -26.60
CA ARG A 43 29.79 12.00 -25.13
C ARG A 43 31.11 11.99 -24.38
N GLN A 44 32.23 11.90 -25.10
CA GLN A 44 33.53 11.94 -24.47
C GLN A 44 33.94 13.37 -24.14
N LYS A 45 34.26 13.61 -22.89
CA LYS A 45 34.90 14.84 -22.43
C LYS A 45 36.26 14.49 -21.84
N ILE A 46 37.30 14.79 -22.59
CA ILE A 46 38.70 14.43 -22.23
C ILE A 46 39.39 15.66 -21.63
N MET A 47 39.94 15.50 -20.46
CA MET A 47 40.57 16.58 -19.69
C MET A 47 42.02 16.21 -19.37
N GLY A 48 42.90 17.20 -19.52
CA GLY A 48 44.32 17.11 -19.15
C GLY A 48 44.85 18.41 -18.57
N LYS A 49 45.44 18.36 -17.37
CA LYS A 49 45.97 19.55 -16.64
C LYS A 49 44.98 20.72 -16.56
N GLY A 50 43.70 20.43 -16.31
CA GLY A 50 42.66 21.44 -16.15
C GLY A 50 42.09 22.02 -17.47
N LYS A 51 42.52 21.54 -18.63
CA LYS A 51 42.01 21.90 -19.95
C LYS A 51 41.22 20.75 -20.55
N THR A 52 40.15 21.06 -21.28
CA THR A 52 39.35 20.07 -22.03
C THR A 52 39.82 20.03 -23.48
N LEU A 53 39.98 18.83 -24.01
CA LEU A 53 40.25 18.61 -25.44
C LEU A 53 39.05 19.06 -26.27
N LYS A 54 39.27 19.85 -27.31
CA LYS A 54 38.26 20.22 -28.31
C LYS A 54 38.17 19.13 -29.38
N ASN A 55 36.99 18.95 -29.97
CA ASN A 55 36.81 17.87 -30.95
C ASN A 55 37.61 18.05 -32.25
N ASP A 56 37.85 19.29 -32.61
CA ASP A 56 38.36 19.70 -33.93
C ASP A 56 39.81 20.19 -33.90
N SER A 57 40.45 20.39 -32.74
CA SER A 57 41.79 20.92 -32.65
C SER A 57 42.53 20.54 -31.36
N TRP A 58 43.85 20.30 -31.50
CA TRP A 58 44.76 20.14 -30.36
C TRP A 58 45.19 21.50 -29.74
N ASP A 59 44.73 22.62 -30.28
CA ASP A 59 45.15 23.94 -29.85
C ASP A 59 44.86 24.19 -28.35
N GLY A 60 45.96 24.53 -27.64
CA GLY A 60 45.91 24.78 -26.24
C GLY A 60 45.86 23.54 -25.33
N PHE A 61 45.88 22.31 -25.92
CA PHE A 61 45.93 21.05 -25.18
C PHE A 61 47.34 20.47 -25.22
N THR A 62 48.06 20.53 -24.11
CA THR A 62 49.49 20.12 -24.04
C THR A 62 49.61 18.69 -23.56
N LEU A 63 50.21 17.83 -24.38
CA LEU A 63 50.51 16.43 -24.09
C LEU A 63 51.96 16.25 -23.66
N LYS A 64 52.22 15.23 -22.86
CA LYS A 64 53.55 14.72 -22.49
C LYS A 64 53.47 13.21 -22.35
N ASP A 65 54.58 12.52 -22.67
CA ASP A 65 54.65 11.08 -22.46
C ASP A 65 54.42 10.71 -20.99
N GLY A 66 53.65 9.62 -20.78
CA GLY A 66 53.23 9.15 -19.46
C GLY A 66 52.18 10.01 -18.76
N MET A 67 51.61 11.03 -19.44
CA MET A 67 50.59 11.89 -18.84
C MET A 67 49.25 11.15 -18.63
N THR A 68 48.61 11.35 -17.51
CA THR A 68 47.27 10.83 -17.26
C THR A 68 46.23 11.85 -17.68
N LEU A 69 45.33 11.43 -18.57
CA LEU A 69 44.13 12.16 -18.99
C LEU A 69 42.90 11.60 -18.27
N LEU A 70 41.93 12.46 -17.94
CA LEU A 70 40.67 12.06 -17.40
C LEU A 70 39.60 12.09 -18.50
N MET A 71 38.95 10.95 -18.76
CA MET A 71 37.79 10.87 -19.65
C MET A 71 36.50 10.79 -18.83
N MET A 72 35.51 11.61 -19.18
CA MET A 72 34.14 11.57 -18.70
C MET A 72 33.21 11.21 -19.84
N GLY A 73 32.16 10.46 -19.58
CA GLY A 73 31.14 10.03 -20.52
C GLY A 73 30.49 8.73 -20.08
N SER A 74 29.31 8.43 -20.60
CA SER A 74 28.56 7.20 -20.33
C SER A 74 28.46 6.36 -21.60
N ASN A 75 28.71 5.05 -21.49
CA ASN A 75 28.52 4.05 -22.55
C ASN A 75 27.05 3.56 -22.60
N GLU A 76 26.18 3.95 -21.65
CA GLU A 76 24.78 3.59 -21.71
C GLU A 76 24.05 4.28 -22.87
N LEU A 77 23.29 3.51 -23.61
CA LEU A 77 22.38 4.02 -24.65
C LEU A 77 21.28 4.78 -23.93
N VAL A 78 21.27 6.10 -24.03
CA VAL A 78 20.07 6.90 -23.67
C VAL A 78 19.01 6.52 -24.69
N PRO A 79 17.83 6.00 -24.27
CA PRO A 79 16.74 5.74 -25.19
C PRO A 79 16.42 7.04 -25.93
N THR A 80 16.46 6.99 -27.25
CA THR A 80 16.03 8.11 -28.12
C THR A 80 14.57 8.41 -27.79
N PRO A 81 14.17 9.67 -27.55
CA PRO A 81 12.78 10.03 -27.40
C PRO A 81 12.01 9.54 -28.63
N GLN A 82 10.92 8.80 -28.43
CA GLN A 82 10.06 8.41 -29.53
C GLN A 82 9.53 9.69 -30.21
N LEU A 83 9.73 9.79 -31.52
CA LEU A 83 9.14 10.84 -32.35
C LEU A 83 7.63 10.86 -32.14
N GLY A 84 7.11 11.91 -31.49
CA GLY A 84 5.68 12.06 -31.19
C GLY A 84 5.33 12.22 -29.71
N THR A 85 6.29 12.20 -28.80
CA THR A 85 6.05 12.56 -27.39
C THR A 85 5.74 14.05 -27.28
N LYS A 86 4.46 14.40 -27.11
CA LYS A 86 4.06 15.75 -26.70
C LYS A 86 4.58 16.00 -25.29
N PHE A 87 5.21 17.15 -25.07
CA PHE A 87 5.57 17.57 -23.72
C PHE A 87 4.29 17.85 -22.91
N ILE A 88 4.36 17.63 -21.60
CA ILE A 88 3.22 17.84 -20.67
C ILE A 88 2.66 19.26 -20.81
N GLU A 89 3.52 20.24 -21.09
CA GLU A 89 3.19 21.65 -21.29
C GLU A 89 2.37 21.92 -22.56
N ASP A 90 2.48 21.03 -23.57
CA ASP A 90 1.76 21.12 -24.85
C ASP A 90 0.47 20.27 -24.90
N MET A 91 0.14 19.56 -23.80
CA MET A 91 -1.04 18.73 -23.72
C MET A 91 -2.26 19.53 -23.27
N SER A 92 -3.40 19.32 -23.93
CA SER A 92 -4.67 19.83 -23.46
C SER A 92 -5.06 19.20 -22.11
N SER A 93 -5.87 19.88 -21.30
CA SER A 93 -6.35 19.36 -20.00
C SER A 93 -7.01 17.98 -20.11
N THR A 94 -7.64 17.65 -21.24
CA THR A 94 -8.21 16.32 -21.53
C THR A 94 -7.16 15.26 -21.87
N GLU A 95 -6.08 15.65 -22.55
CA GLU A 95 -4.94 14.77 -22.85
C GLU A 95 -4.08 14.54 -21.59
N LEU A 96 -3.88 15.58 -20.77
CA LEU A 96 -3.23 15.52 -19.46
C LEU A 96 -3.97 14.55 -18.51
N ASN A 97 -5.29 14.62 -18.44
CA ASN A 97 -6.10 13.70 -17.63
C ASN A 97 -6.03 12.24 -18.13
N LYS A 98 -5.82 12.01 -19.41
CA LYS A 98 -5.61 10.68 -19.99
C LYS A 98 -4.17 10.18 -19.83
N ALA A 99 -3.19 11.07 -19.88
CA ALA A 99 -1.77 10.74 -19.77
C ALA A 99 -1.31 10.61 -18.31
N SER A 100 -1.91 11.36 -17.37
CA SER A 100 -1.61 11.23 -15.95
C SER A 100 -2.41 10.07 -15.35
N SER A 101 -1.77 8.92 -15.29
CA SER A 101 -2.34 7.71 -14.67
C SER A 101 -2.40 7.78 -13.13
N PHE A 102 -2.06 8.93 -12.53
CA PHE A 102 -2.03 9.11 -11.09
C PHE A 102 -3.35 9.68 -10.55
N PRO A 103 -3.87 9.17 -9.43
CA PRO A 103 -5.02 9.76 -8.76
C PRO A 103 -4.67 11.14 -8.18
N ALA A 104 -5.69 11.95 -7.91
CA ALA A 104 -5.52 13.23 -7.24
C ALA A 104 -4.94 13.08 -5.84
N GLY A 105 -3.97 13.91 -5.46
CA GLY A 105 -3.55 14.12 -4.08
C GLY A 105 -4.62 14.86 -3.27
N LEU A 106 -4.38 15.03 -1.97
CA LEU A 106 -5.25 15.79 -1.06
C LEU A 106 -4.42 16.86 -0.34
N THR A 107 -4.83 18.13 -0.47
CA THR A 107 -4.12 19.24 0.16
C THR A 107 -4.14 19.11 1.69
N ASN A 108 -2.98 19.28 2.32
CA ASN A 108 -2.88 19.35 3.77
C ASN A 108 -3.35 20.72 4.26
N LEU A 109 -4.43 20.72 5.04
CA LEU A 109 -5.07 21.93 5.56
C LEU A 109 -4.61 22.29 7.00
N GLY A 110 -3.46 21.79 7.41
CA GLY A 110 -2.89 21.97 8.74
C GLY A 110 -3.04 20.70 9.60
N ASN A 111 -1.99 19.87 9.66
CA ASN A 111 -1.95 18.58 10.36
C ASN A 111 -3.08 17.60 9.97
N THR A 112 -3.61 17.69 8.73
CA THR A 112 -4.70 16.83 8.23
C THR A 112 -4.21 15.59 7.48
N CYS A 113 -2.91 15.27 7.51
CA CYS A 113 -2.35 14.10 6.85
C CYS A 113 -2.96 12.78 7.32
N TYR A 114 -3.38 12.67 8.60
CA TYR A 114 -4.09 11.52 9.16
C TYR A 114 -5.38 11.21 8.39
N MET A 115 -6.15 12.26 8.10
CA MET A 115 -7.40 12.19 7.35
C MET A 115 -7.12 11.89 5.85
N ASN A 116 -6.18 12.61 5.25
CA ASN A 116 -5.80 12.44 3.85
C ASN A 116 -5.35 11.00 3.55
N ALA A 117 -4.45 10.46 4.39
CA ALA A 117 -3.97 9.08 4.24
C ALA A 117 -5.09 8.05 4.41
N THR A 118 -6.00 8.26 5.38
CA THR A 118 -7.16 7.39 5.59
C THR A 118 -8.08 7.38 4.36
N ILE A 119 -8.41 8.56 3.82
CA ILE A 119 -9.27 8.73 2.64
C ILE A 119 -8.68 8.04 1.41
N GLN A 120 -7.36 8.21 1.17
CA GLN A 120 -6.67 7.58 0.03
C GLN A 120 -6.68 6.05 0.13
N CYS A 121 -6.43 5.48 1.31
CA CYS A 121 -6.50 4.04 1.53
C CYS A 121 -7.92 3.49 1.29
N LEU A 122 -8.95 4.13 1.85
CA LEU A 122 -10.35 3.71 1.68
C LEU A 122 -10.83 3.86 0.22
N LYS A 123 -10.35 4.88 -0.51
CA LYS A 123 -10.65 5.07 -1.93
C LYS A 123 -10.16 3.91 -2.80
N ASN A 124 -9.19 3.14 -2.32
CA ASN A 124 -8.66 1.96 -3.04
C ASN A 124 -9.58 0.73 -2.98
N VAL A 125 -10.77 0.85 -2.39
CA VAL A 125 -11.82 -0.17 -2.32
C VAL A 125 -12.87 0.13 -3.41
N PRO A 126 -12.89 -0.62 -4.54
CA PRO A 126 -13.79 -0.33 -5.67
C PRO A 126 -15.27 -0.40 -5.29
N GLU A 127 -15.65 -1.40 -4.50
CA GLU A 127 -17.05 -1.60 -4.09
C GLU A 127 -17.52 -0.50 -3.13
N LEU A 128 -16.64 0.02 -2.27
CA LEU A 128 -16.97 1.18 -1.42
C LEU A 128 -17.23 2.42 -2.28
N LYS A 129 -16.40 2.63 -3.30
CA LYS A 129 -16.60 3.73 -4.25
C LYS A 129 -17.95 3.61 -4.95
N GLN A 130 -18.30 2.41 -5.47
CA GLN A 130 -19.59 2.17 -6.10
C GLN A 130 -20.78 2.34 -5.13
N ALA A 131 -20.62 1.87 -3.88
CA ALA A 131 -21.67 2.05 -2.86
C ALA A 131 -21.90 3.52 -2.54
N LEU A 132 -20.85 4.32 -2.46
CA LEU A 132 -20.94 5.77 -2.25
C LEU A 132 -21.57 6.46 -3.47
N GLU A 133 -21.19 6.12 -4.69
CA GLU A 133 -21.77 6.69 -5.92
C GLU A 133 -23.29 6.44 -6.03
N ARG A 134 -23.78 5.31 -5.53
CA ARG A 134 -25.21 4.96 -5.47
C ARG A 134 -25.97 5.61 -4.32
N TYR A 135 -25.24 6.20 -3.36
CA TYR A 135 -25.88 6.80 -2.18
C TYR A 135 -26.49 8.14 -2.54
N ASP A 136 -27.83 8.21 -2.52
CA ASP A 136 -28.59 9.43 -2.75
C ASP A 136 -28.65 10.27 -1.49
N GLY A 137 -28.32 11.55 -1.62
CA GLY A 137 -28.36 12.49 -0.51
C GLY A 137 -27.74 13.84 -0.93
N LYS A 138 -28.19 14.89 -0.29
CA LYS A 138 -27.61 16.25 -0.46
C LYS A 138 -27.16 16.73 0.91
N LEU A 139 -25.92 17.22 0.96
CA LEU A 139 -25.39 17.78 2.19
C LEU A 139 -26.19 19.03 2.59
N ASN A 140 -26.80 18.99 3.76
CA ASN A 140 -27.44 20.14 4.38
C ASN A 140 -26.63 20.54 5.60
N ILE A 141 -25.99 21.70 5.52
CA ILE A 141 -25.11 22.21 6.58
C ILE A 141 -25.89 22.40 7.90
N GLY A 142 -27.17 22.78 7.85
CA GLY A 142 -28.02 22.93 9.03
C GLY A 142 -28.38 21.61 9.74
N SER A 143 -28.21 20.45 9.07
CA SER A 143 -28.55 19.13 9.63
C SER A 143 -27.35 18.26 9.97
N ILE A 144 -26.12 18.76 9.86
CA ILE A 144 -24.90 17.96 10.12
C ILE A 144 -24.95 17.31 11.50
N MET A 145 -25.31 18.05 12.53
CA MET A 145 -25.34 17.54 13.92
C MET A 145 -26.53 16.62 14.20
N SER A 146 -27.64 16.75 13.47
CA SER A 146 -28.81 15.87 13.62
C SER A 146 -28.67 14.56 12.84
N MET A 147 -27.87 14.56 11.75
CA MET A 147 -27.65 13.41 10.88
C MET A 147 -26.14 13.25 10.55
N PRO A 148 -25.29 12.95 11.56
CA PRO A 148 -23.84 12.98 11.42
C PRO A 148 -23.32 11.92 10.42
N SER A 149 -23.91 10.74 10.44
CA SER A 149 -23.51 9.65 9.51
C SER A 149 -23.88 9.94 8.06
N ASP A 150 -25.02 10.62 7.80
CA ASP A 150 -25.34 11.11 6.45
C ASP A 150 -24.34 12.15 5.99
N ALA A 151 -24.04 13.14 6.84
CA ALA A 151 -23.15 14.23 6.50
C ALA A 151 -21.74 13.71 6.12
N ILE A 152 -21.19 12.76 6.90
CA ILE A 152 -19.90 12.10 6.60
C ILE A 152 -19.99 11.32 5.28
N THR A 153 -21.03 10.51 5.08
CA THR A 153 -21.19 9.67 3.88
C THR A 153 -21.30 10.53 2.62
N ILE A 154 -22.11 11.58 2.66
CA ILE A 154 -22.31 12.50 1.51
C ILE A 154 -21.03 13.28 1.22
N SER A 155 -20.39 13.84 2.25
CA SER A 155 -19.18 14.64 2.05
C SER A 155 -18.00 13.79 1.54
N LEU A 156 -17.90 12.52 1.94
CA LEU A 156 -16.91 11.58 1.41
C LEU A 156 -17.19 11.21 -0.05
N ARG A 157 -18.45 10.91 -0.39
CA ARG A 157 -18.88 10.69 -1.78
C ARG A 157 -18.52 11.87 -2.67
N ASP A 158 -18.87 13.07 -2.23
CA ASP A 158 -18.66 14.28 -3.01
C ASP A 158 -17.17 14.60 -3.20
N LEU A 159 -16.35 14.34 -2.16
CA LEU A 159 -14.90 14.43 -2.26
C LEU A 159 -14.35 13.43 -3.28
N TYR A 160 -14.77 12.15 -3.24
CA TYR A 160 -14.34 11.15 -4.23
C TYR A 160 -14.75 11.53 -5.66
N ASN A 161 -15.94 12.10 -5.84
CA ASN A 161 -16.40 12.59 -7.13
C ASN A 161 -15.53 13.73 -7.69
N VAL A 162 -15.03 14.62 -6.84
CA VAL A 162 -14.07 15.66 -7.24
C VAL A 162 -12.71 15.03 -7.58
N MET A 163 -12.17 14.15 -6.71
CA MET A 163 -10.90 13.49 -6.94
C MET A 163 -10.86 12.64 -8.22
N ASN A 164 -12.00 12.07 -8.63
CA ASN A 164 -12.07 11.28 -9.86
C ASN A 164 -12.05 12.14 -11.15
N LYS A 165 -12.26 13.44 -11.05
CA LYS A 165 -12.33 14.36 -12.20
C LYS A 165 -11.03 15.09 -12.49
N THR A 166 -10.06 15.00 -11.58
CA THR A 166 -8.79 15.73 -11.70
C THR A 166 -7.61 14.87 -11.25
N SER A 167 -6.43 15.17 -11.76
CA SER A 167 -5.15 14.66 -11.25
C SER A 167 -4.41 15.66 -10.36
N ALA A 168 -4.90 16.92 -10.32
CA ALA A 168 -4.38 17.94 -9.42
C ALA A 168 -4.80 17.65 -7.97
N ALA A 169 -4.02 18.14 -7.02
CA ALA A 169 -4.36 18.03 -5.60
C ALA A 169 -5.70 18.72 -5.28
N VAL A 170 -6.55 18.05 -4.52
CA VAL A 170 -7.88 18.52 -4.14
C VAL A 170 -7.86 18.97 -2.68
N PRO A 171 -8.26 20.20 -2.35
CA PRO A 171 -8.42 20.65 -0.96
C PRO A 171 -9.70 20.05 -0.35
N PRO A 172 -9.61 19.16 0.67
CA PRO A 172 -10.78 18.47 1.24
C PRO A 172 -11.53 19.32 2.29
N ILE A 173 -11.77 20.62 1.99
CA ILE A 173 -12.29 21.61 2.95
C ILE A 173 -13.65 21.20 3.50
N MET A 174 -14.60 20.85 2.63
CA MET A 174 -15.96 20.48 3.06
C MET A 174 -15.97 19.21 3.90
N PHE A 175 -15.18 18.21 3.52
CA PHE A 175 -15.07 16.99 4.28
C PHE A 175 -14.46 17.24 5.67
N LEU A 176 -13.39 18.05 5.75
CA LEU A 176 -12.76 18.45 7.00
C LEU A 176 -13.73 19.19 7.94
N GLN A 177 -14.51 20.13 7.41
CA GLN A 177 -15.52 20.85 8.20
C GLN A 177 -16.58 19.92 8.76
N VAL A 178 -17.07 18.98 7.96
CA VAL A 178 -18.04 17.97 8.42
C VAL A 178 -17.41 17.04 9.46
N LEU A 179 -16.18 16.57 9.23
CA LEU A 179 -15.44 15.72 10.18
C LEU A 179 -15.29 16.42 11.55
N HIS A 180 -14.88 17.69 11.55
CA HIS A 180 -14.71 18.51 12.75
C HIS A 180 -16.04 18.79 13.47
N ALA A 181 -17.11 19.01 12.72
CA ALA A 181 -18.44 19.22 13.31
C ALA A 181 -18.97 17.93 13.95
N VAL A 182 -18.80 16.77 13.29
CA VAL A 182 -19.28 15.47 13.81
C VAL A 182 -18.40 14.95 14.95
N PHE A 183 -17.08 15.19 14.86
CA PHE A 183 -16.10 14.71 15.84
C PHE A 183 -15.23 15.88 16.35
N PRO A 184 -15.69 16.63 17.36
CA PRO A 184 -15.01 17.85 17.85
C PRO A 184 -13.55 17.63 18.30
N HIS A 185 -13.18 16.43 18.74
CA HIS A 185 -11.80 16.11 19.14
C HIS A 185 -10.81 16.22 17.97
N PHE A 186 -11.24 15.97 16.70
CA PHE A 186 -10.39 16.22 15.55
C PHE A 186 -10.19 17.72 15.25
N ALA A 187 -11.01 18.59 15.84
CA ALA A 187 -10.91 20.05 15.71
C ALA A 187 -10.11 20.72 16.83
N GLU A 188 -9.50 19.95 17.74
CA GLU A 188 -8.67 20.48 18.82
C GLU A 188 -7.51 21.30 18.25
N LYS A 189 -7.27 22.46 18.89
CA LYS A 189 -6.23 23.40 18.47
C LYS A 189 -5.06 23.37 19.47
N SER A 190 -3.86 23.55 18.94
CA SER A 190 -2.67 23.78 19.72
C SER A 190 -2.68 25.21 20.31
N GLU A 191 -1.82 25.46 21.28
CA GLU A 191 -1.59 26.80 21.86
C GLU A 191 -1.23 27.85 20.81
N GLN A 192 -0.66 27.42 19.67
CA GLN A 192 -0.30 28.28 18.54
C GLN A 192 -1.48 28.53 17.55
N GLY A 193 -2.66 27.98 17.83
CA GLY A 193 -3.89 28.20 17.07
C GLY A 193 -4.12 27.30 15.86
N GLY A 194 -3.15 26.46 15.46
CA GLY A 194 -3.30 25.43 14.42
C GLY A 194 -4.00 24.18 14.96
N PHE A 195 -4.58 23.34 14.08
CA PHE A 195 -5.13 22.04 14.48
C PHE A 195 -4.04 21.11 15.00
N MET A 196 -4.35 20.35 16.04
CA MET A 196 -3.46 19.31 16.54
C MET A 196 -3.41 18.11 15.59
N GLN A 197 -2.27 17.43 15.56
CA GLN A 197 -2.15 16.12 14.91
C GLN A 197 -3.07 15.11 15.60
N GLN A 198 -3.78 14.30 14.79
CA GLN A 198 -4.73 13.31 15.27
C GLN A 198 -4.30 11.88 14.84
N ASP A 199 -4.92 10.86 15.43
CA ASP A 199 -4.62 9.47 15.12
C ASP A 199 -5.39 9.01 13.87
N ALA A 200 -4.66 8.50 12.87
CA ALA A 200 -5.26 8.04 11.62
C ALA A 200 -6.10 6.78 11.79
N ASN A 201 -5.77 5.89 12.74
CA ASN A 201 -6.60 4.72 13.00
C ASN A 201 -7.91 5.09 13.70
N GLU A 202 -7.90 6.11 14.55
CA GLU A 202 -9.12 6.66 15.11
C GLU A 202 -10.02 7.24 14.02
N CYS A 203 -9.45 8.04 13.10
CA CYS A 203 -10.16 8.53 11.92
C CYS A 203 -10.73 7.39 11.08
N TRP A 204 -9.95 6.34 10.81
CA TRP A 204 -10.39 5.14 10.10
C TRP A 204 -11.61 4.50 10.75
N THR A 205 -11.53 4.20 12.04
CA THR A 205 -12.59 3.52 12.76
C THR A 205 -13.88 4.35 12.86
N GLN A 206 -13.75 5.67 13.04
CA GLN A 206 -14.91 6.57 13.04
C GLN A 206 -15.57 6.64 11.66
N LEU A 207 -14.79 6.72 10.57
CA LEU A 207 -15.34 6.71 9.21
C LEU A 207 -16.06 5.39 8.90
N ILE A 208 -15.46 4.24 9.21
CA ILE A 208 -16.08 2.92 9.02
C ILE A 208 -17.40 2.85 9.80
N ARG A 209 -17.45 3.34 11.04
CA ARG A 209 -18.66 3.38 11.86
C ARG A 209 -19.75 4.26 11.27
N MET A 210 -19.41 5.44 10.72
CA MET A 210 -20.40 6.32 10.08
C MET A 210 -20.95 5.71 8.79
N LEU A 211 -20.08 5.13 7.96
CA LEU A 211 -20.47 4.46 6.73
C LEU A 211 -21.33 3.21 7.00
N GLN A 212 -21.02 2.45 8.06
CA GLN A 212 -21.82 1.31 8.48
C GLN A 212 -23.29 1.69 8.76
N GLN A 213 -23.51 2.84 9.38
CA GLN A 213 -24.86 3.28 9.72
C GLN A 213 -25.70 3.70 8.51
N ARG A 214 -25.05 3.99 7.35
CA ARG A 214 -25.73 4.62 6.21
C ARG A 214 -25.65 3.88 4.90
N LEU A 215 -24.56 3.22 4.60
CA LEU A 215 -24.44 2.48 3.34
C LEU A 215 -25.26 1.20 3.40
N PRO A 216 -26.34 1.07 2.60
CA PRO A 216 -27.15 -0.13 2.58
C PRO A 216 -26.36 -1.34 2.07
N PRO A 217 -26.73 -2.55 2.45
CA PRO A 217 -26.13 -3.76 1.92
C PRO A 217 -26.37 -3.87 0.41
N LEU A 218 -25.40 -4.43 -0.31
CA LEU A 218 -25.62 -4.82 -1.69
C LEU A 218 -26.53 -6.05 -1.71
N LYS A 219 -27.63 -5.97 -2.50
CA LYS A 219 -28.60 -7.05 -2.64
C LYS A 219 -28.13 -8.03 -3.69
N THR A 220 -28.37 -9.33 -3.43
CA THR A 220 -28.41 -10.37 -4.48
C THR A 220 -29.82 -10.67 -4.87
N ASP A 221 -30.01 -11.22 -6.08
CA ASP A 221 -31.29 -11.72 -6.58
C ASP A 221 -31.79 -12.99 -5.85
N SER A 222 -30.93 -13.60 -5.03
CA SER A 222 -31.30 -14.73 -4.18
C SER A 222 -31.58 -14.24 -2.77
N ASP A 223 -32.79 -14.47 -2.28
CA ASP A 223 -33.25 -14.29 -0.88
C ASP A 223 -32.42 -15.16 0.09
N SER A 224 -31.13 -14.91 0.20
CA SER A 224 -30.34 -15.52 1.25
C SER A 224 -30.65 -14.81 2.58
N ASN A 225 -31.18 -15.56 3.54
CA ASN A 225 -31.59 -15.12 4.87
C ASN A 225 -30.48 -14.60 5.79
N LEU A 226 -29.32 -14.23 5.26
CA LEU A 226 -28.26 -13.59 6.02
C LEU A 226 -28.42 -12.08 5.95
N HIS A 227 -29.18 -11.53 6.90
CA HIS A 227 -29.41 -10.09 7.05
C HIS A 227 -28.14 -9.38 7.55
N LYS A 228 -27.19 -9.13 6.64
CA LYS A 228 -26.16 -8.13 6.91
C LYS A 228 -26.84 -6.76 6.87
N SER A 229 -26.63 -5.98 7.92
CA SER A 229 -27.35 -4.72 8.09
C SER A 229 -26.82 -3.59 7.20
N SER A 230 -25.56 -3.69 6.71
CA SER A 230 -24.93 -2.64 5.90
C SER A 230 -23.89 -3.19 4.92
N PHE A 231 -23.49 -2.34 3.98
CA PHE A 231 -22.34 -2.59 3.10
C PHE A 231 -21.05 -2.88 3.89
N ILE A 232 -20.82 -2.14 4.97
CA ILE A 232 -19.63 -2.33 5.81
C ILE A 232 -19.65 -3.69 6.50
N ASP A 233 -20.80 -4.15 6.98
CA ASP A 233 -20.92 -5.48 7.58
C ASP A 233 -20.63 -6.59 6.57
N GLN A 234 -21.01 -6.38 5.29
CA GLN A 234 -20.73 -7.32 4.22
C GLN A 234 -19.23 -7.38 3.88
N TYR A 235 -18.62 -6.23 3.57
CA TYR A 235 -17.29 -6.17 2.94
C TYR A 235 -16.13 -6.04 3.92
N PHE A 236 -16.38 -5.59 5.17
CA PHE A 236 -15.35 -5.37 6.20
C PHE A 236 -15.61 -6.16 7.49
N GLY A 237 -16.80 -6.71 7.66
CA GLY A 237 -17.19 -7.38 8.90
C GLY A 237 -16.50 -8.72 9.10
N ILE A 238 -15.73 -8.86 10.18
CA ILE A 238 -15.08 -10.08 10.65
C ILE A 238 -15.93 -10.67 11.75
N SER A 239 -16.24 -11.97 11.73
CA SER A 239 -16.91 -12.62 12.84
C SER A 239 -15.94 -13.60 13.53
N PHE A 240 -15.96 -13.57 14.85
CA PHE A 240 -15.21 -14.50 15.69
C PHE A 240 -16.17 -15.39 16.43
N LYS A 241 -15.81 -16.68 16.52
CA LYS A 241 -16.38 -17.63 17.47
C LYS A 241 -15.43 -17.73 18.66
N THR A 242 -15.85 -17.18 19.78
CA THR A 242 -15.07 -17.15 21.02
C THR A 242 -15.62 -18.19 21.99
N VAL A 243 -14.74 -19.09 22.44
CA VAL A 243 -15.06 -20.13 23.43
C VAL A 243 -14.34 -19.78 24.73
N LEU A 244 -15.10 -19.75 25.81
CA LEU A 244 -14.61 -19.58 27.17
C LEU A 244 -14.75 -20.92 27.91
N LYS A 245 -13.61 -21.48 28.35
CA LYS A 245 -13.55 -22.70 29.15
C LYS A 245 -12.92 -22.40 30.51
N CYS A 246 -13.53 -22.86 31.58
CA CYS A 246 -12.94 -22.80 32.92
C CYS A 246 -11.79 -23.79 33.01
N ASP A 247 -10.60 -23.34 33.45
CA ASP A 247 -9.41 -24.20 33.59
C ASP A 247 -9.38 -24.93 34.96
N GLU A 248 -10.18 -24.49 35.93
CA GLU A 248 -10.18 -25.02 37.30
C GLU A 248 -11.27 -26.07 37.54
N THR A 249 -12.26 -26.19 36.64
CA THR A 249 -13.34 -27.19 36.76
C THR A 249 -13.92 -27.57 35.41
N ASP A 250 -14.20 -28.86 35.20
CA ASP A 250 -14.93 -29.35 34.04
C ASP A 250 -16.46 -29.39 34.26
N LEU A 251 -16.94 -29.01 35.46
CA LEU A 251 -18.37 -28.96 35.78
C LEU A 251 -19.07 -27.74 35.18
N GLU A 252 -18.30 -26.73 34.79
CA GLU A 252 -18.84 -25.55 34.12
C GLU A 252 -18.82 -25.75 32.62
N ALA A 253 -20.00 -25.62 31.99
CA ALA A 253 -20.10 -25.76 30.54
C ALA A 253 -19.37 -24.63 29.81
N GLU A 254 -18.71 -24.97 28.70
CA GLU A 254 -18.07 -23.99 27.83
C GLU A 254 -19.10 -22.97 27.32
N THR A 255 -18.73 -21.68 27.37
CA THR A 255 -19.56 -20.60 26.84
C THR A 255 -19.06 -20.20 25.47
N THR A 256 -19.93 -20.25 24.46
CA THR A 256 -19.61 -19.79 23.10
C THR A 256 -20.29 -18.45 22.83
N LEU A 257 -19.51 -17.47 22.35
CA LEU A 257 -19.96 -16.14 21.99
C LEU A 257 -19.56 -15.86 20.53
N THR A 258 -20.39 -15.08 19.83
CA THR A 258 -20.03 -14.52 18.51
C THR A 258 -19.75 -13.04 18.67
N GLU A 259 -18.56 -12.62 18.26
CA GLU A 259 -18.13 -11.22 18.31
C GLU A 259 -17.88 -10.72 16.87
N HIS A 260 -18.19 -9.43 16.63
CA HIS A 260 -18.03 -8.81 15.31
C HIS A 260 -17.05 -7.65 15.38
N PHE A 261 -16.13 -7.61 14.43
CA PHE A 261 -15.10 -6.58 14.31
C PHE A 261 -14.98 -6.11 12.87
N TYR A 262 -14.42 -4.91 12.66
CA TYR A 262 -14.12 -4.37 11.32
C TYR A 262 -12.62 -4.23 11.09
N GLN A 263 -11.82 -4.68 12.05
CA GLN A 263 -10.38 -4.57 12.03
C GLN A 263 -9.78 -5.60 12.99
N LEU A 264 -8.64 -6.18 12.62
CA LEU A 264 -7.80 -7.00 13.50
C LEU A 264 -6.71 -6.13 14.12
N SER A 265 -6.37 -6.39 15.39
CA SER A 265 -5.27 -5.73 16.07
C SER A 265 -4.07 -6.66 16.17
N CYS A 266 -2.93 -6.24 15.63
CA CYS A 266 -1.65 -6.91 15.82
C CYS A 266 -0.88 -6.21 16.95
N PHE A 267 -0.84 -6.84 18.12
CA PHE A 267 -0.09 -6.33 19.26
C PHE A 267 1.40 -6.66 19.12
N ILE A 268 2.24 -5.69 19.42
CA ILE A 268 3.68 -5.78 19.25
C ILE A 268 4.34 -6.05 20.62
N SER A 269 4.90 -7.25 20.79
CA SER A 269 5.73 -7.63 21.93
C SER A 269 7.18 -7.84 21.49
N GLN A 270 8.09 -8.12 22.44
CA GLN A 270 9.50 -8.34 22.14
C GLN A 270 9.74 -9.52 21.19
N ASP A 271 8.88 -10.54 21.25
CA ASP A 271 9.05 -11.79 20.48
C ASP A 271 8.41 -11.74 19.09
N ILE A 272 7.47 -10.80 18.85
CA ILE A 272 6.75 -10.68 17.59
C ILE A 272 7.65 -10.01 16.55
N LYS A 273 7.94 -10.73 15.46
CA LYS A 273 8.70 -10.25 14.28
C LYS A 273 7.87 -10.25 12.99
N TYR A 274 6.78 -11.02 12.96
CA TYR A 274 5.94 -11.22 11.79
C TYR A 274 4.47 -10.95 12.15
N LEU A 275 3.72 -10.40 11.18
CA LEU A 275 2.30 -10.12 11.31
C LEU A 275 1.50 -11.35 11.76
N ASN A 276 1.68 -12.49 11.10
CA ASN A 276 0.95 -13.72 11.42
C ASN A 276 1.15 -14.16 12.89
N SER A 277 2.38 -14.03 13.41
CA SER A 277 2.66 -14.34 14.81
C SER A 277 1.95 -13.39 15.77
N GLY A 278 1.91 -12.09 15.41
CA GLY A 278 1.19 -11.08 16.20
C GLY A 278 -0.33 -11.30 16.22
N LEU A 279 -0.92 -11.72 15.11
CA LEU A 279 -2.34 -12.06 15.03
C LEU A 279 -2.66 -13.34 15.85
N LYS A 280 -1.84 -14.38 15.70
CA LYS A 280 -2.02 -15.67 16.43
C LYS A 280 -1.91 -15.49 17.95
N SER A 281 -1.05 -14.58 18.42
CA SER A 281 -0.81 -14.40 19.87
C SER A 281 -2.06 -13.99 20.65
N ARG A 282 -3.09 -13.47 19.98
CA ARG A 282 -4.36 -13.03 20.58
C ARG A 282 -5.51 -14.02 20.41
N LEU A 283 -5.32 -15.10 19.65
CA LEU A 283 -6.37 -16.10 19.47
C LEU A 283 -6.63 -16.93 20.72
N LYS A 284 -5.65 -17.01 21.61
CA LYS A 284 -5.77 -17.72 22.87
C LYS A 284 -5.18 -16.87 24.00
N GLU A 285 -5.98 -16.58 24.99
CA GLU A 285 -5.58 -15.82 26.17
C GLU A 285 -6.21 -16.37 27.43
N THR A 286 -5.53 -16.21 28.57
CA THR A 286 -6.06 -16.58 29.89
C THR A 286 -6.62 -15.35 30.56
N ILE A 287 -7.86 -15.42 31.02
CA ILE A 287 -8.54 -14.35 31.73
C ILE A 287 -9.01 -14.83 33.09
N THR A 288 -9.12 -13.93 34.05
CA THR A 288 -9.72 -14.22 35.35
C THR A 288 -11.15 -13.70 35.36
N LYS A 289 -12.11 -14.57 35.71
CA LYS A 289 -13.53 -14.27 35.76
C LYS A 289 -14.18 -14.99 36.94
N ALA A 290 -15.22 -14.41 37.54
CA ALA A 290 -16.01 -15.06 38.55
C ALA A 290 -16.70 -16.31 37.99
N SER A 291 -16.45 -17.48 38.60
CA SER A 291 -17.09 -18.75 38.24
C SER A 291 -18.37 -18.92 39.04
N PRO A 292 -19.53 -19.10 38.38
CA PRO A 292 -20.77 -19.36 39.05
C PRO A 292 -20.79 -20.70 39.77
N VAL A 293 -19.98 -21.68 39.30
CA VAL A 293 -19.90 -23.03 39.89
C VAL A 293 -18.97 -23.04 41.08
N LEU A 294 -17.84 -22.34 41.02
CA LEU A 294 -16.86 -22.32 42.11
C LEU A 294 -17.13 -21.25 43.15
N GLY A 295 -17.99 -20.27 42.85
CA GLY A 295 -18.31 -19.16 43.74
C GLY A 295 -17.12 -18.22 44.03
N LYS A 296 -16.08 -18.27 43.22
CA LYS A 296 -14.86 -17.46 43.33
C LYS A 296 -14.33 -17.07 41.93
N ASP A 297 -13.38 -16.15 41.91
CA ASP A 297 -12.64 -15.87 40.69
C ASP A 297 -11.82 -17.10 40.29
N ALA A 298 -11.92 -17.50 39.02
CA ALA A 298 -11.23 -18.64 38.44
C ALA A 298 -10.56 -18.24 37.11
N LEU A 299 -9.59 -19.07 36.71
CA LEU A 299 -8.90 -18.91 35.42
C LEU A 299 -9.73 -19.53 34.31
N TYR A 300 -9.86 -18.80 33.20
CA TYR A 300 -10.52 -19.25 31.99
C TYR A 300 -9.60 -19.10 30.81
N THR A 301 -9.55 -20.14 29.98
CA THR A 301 -8.97 -20.04 28.63
C THR A 301 -10.02 -19.48 27.68
N LYS A 302 -9.74 -18.30 27.12
CA LYS A 302 -10.50 -17.70 26.03
C LYS A 302 -9.84 -18.05 24.71
N SER A 303 -10.54 -18.77 23.83
CA SER A 303 -10.11 -19.11 22.49
C SER A 303 -11.00 -18.45 21.47
N SER A 304 -10.44 -17.60 20.59
CA SER A 304 -11.17 -16.84 19.57
C SER A 304 -10.70 -17.24 18.19
N LEU A 305 -11.56 -17.81 17.35
CA LEU A 305 -11.25 -18.20 15.99
C LEU A 305 -12.18 -17.47 15.02
N ILE A 306 -11.66 -17.10 13.84
CA ILE A 306 -12.45 -16.42 12.82
C ILE A 306 -13.49 -17.37 12.25
N SER A 307 -14.75 -16.99 12.32
CA SER A 307 -15.89 -17.75 11.76
C SER A 307 -16.43 -17.16 10.47
N ARG A 308 -16.05 -15.91 10.12
CA ARG A 308 -16.33 -15.24 8.85
C ARG A 308 -15.18 -14.33 8.44
N LEU A 309 -14.75 -14.44 7.20
CA LEU A 309 -13.76 -13.56 6.57
C LEU A 309 -14.44 -12.56 5.65
N PRO A 310 -14.16 -11.25 5.77
CA PRO A 310 -14.64 -10.22 4.85
C PRO A 310 -13.81 -10.19 3.56
N ALA A 311 -14.32 -9.53 2.52
CA ALA A 311 -13.54 -9.22 1.32
C ALA A 311 -12.33 -8.35 1.67
N TYR A 312 -12.54 -7.28 2.45
CA TYR A 312 -11.48 -6.36 2.85
C TYR A 312 -11.11 -6.55 4.30
N LEU A 313 -9.87 -7.00 4.52
CA LEU A 313 -9.34 -7.25 5.85
C LEU A 313 -8.45 -6.08 6.28
N THR A 314 -8.91 -5.32 7.27
CA THR A 314 -8.13 -4.24 7.88
C THR A 314 -7.35 -4.78 9.07
N ILE A 315 -6.06 -4.44 9.16
CA ILE A 315 -5.19 -4.84 10.28
C ILE A 315 -4.47 -3.61 10.82
N GLN A 316 -4.60 -3.35 12.12
CA GLN A 316 -3.86 -2.31 12.82
C GLN A 316 -2.66 -2.90 13.54
N PHE A 317 -1.49 -2.30 13.37
CA PHE A 317 -0.39 -2.49 14.29
C PHE A 317 -0.59 -1.60 15.52
N VAL A 318 -0.71 -2.19 16.70
CA VAL A 318 -0.84 -1.44 17.95
C VAL A 318 0.54 -0.89 18.35
N ARG A 319 0.90 0.25 17.74
CA ARG A 319 2.23 0.87 17.88
C ARG A 319 2.27 1.95 18.95
N PHE A 320 1.14 2.56 19.28
CA PHE A 320 1.10 3.63 20.27
C PHE A 320 0.66 3.09 21.64
N PHE A 321 1.36 3.50 22.67
CA PHE A 321 1.04 3.16 24.05
C PHE A 321 1.38 4.34 24.98
N TYR A 322 0.59 4.48 26.03
CA TYR A 322 0.80 5.52 27.02
C TYR A 322 1.81 5.05 28.06
N LYS A 323 2.90 5.80 28.20
CA LYS A 323 3.89 5.60 29.25
C LYS A 323 3.48 6.39 30.50
N GLU A 324 2.90 5.73 31.47
CA GLU A 324 2.38 6.37 32.70
C GLU A 324 3.44 7.17 33.47
N LYS A 325 4.66 6.64 33.59
CA LYS A 325 5.77 7.28 34.32
C LYS A 325 6.21 8.59 33.67
N GLU A 326 6.22 8.63 32.35
CA GLU A 326 6.71 9.77 31.57
C GLU A 326 5.53 10.66 31.11
N LYS A 327 4.28 10.23 31.32
CA LYS A 327 3.05 10.89 30.88
C LYS A 327 3.03 11.25 29.38
N VAL A 328 3.60 10.38 28.55
CA VAL A 328 3.70 10.59 27.09
C VAL A 328 3.20 9.38 26.32
N ASN A 329 2.58 9.65 25.16
CA ASN A 329 2.30 8.63 24.17
C ASN A 329 3.57 8.30 23.39
N ALA A 330 4.06 7.08 23.50
CA ALA A 330 5.24 6.60 22.82
C ALA A 330 4.88 5.63 21.69
N LYS A 331 5.69 5.64 20.62
CA LYS A 331 5.56 4.73 19.49
C LYS A 331 6.55 3.57 19.59
N ILE A 332 6.06 2.36 19.33
CA ILE A 332 6.90 1.18 19.19
C ILE A 332 7.49 1.17 17.77
N LEU A 333 8.79 1.41 17.66
CA LEU A 333 9.50 1.47 16.36
C LEU A 333 9.90 0.11 15.82
N LYS A 334 9.61 -0.97 16.52
CA LYS A 334 10.01 -2.33 16.17
C LYS A 334 9.63 -2.70 14.74
N ASP A 335 10.53 -3.38 14.04
CA ASP A 335 10.32 -3.99 12.73
C ASP A 335 9.38 -5.19 12.87
N ILE A 336 8.21 -5.11 12.23
CA ILE A 336 7.24 -6.20 12.11
C ILE A 336 6.97 -6.44 10.63
N LYS A 337 7.48 -7.54 10.12
CA LYS A 337 7.33 -7.90 8.72
C LYS A 337 5.92 -8.35 8.41
N PHE A 338 5.39 -7.85 7.32
CA PHE A 338 4.09 -8.22 6.77
C PHE A 338 4.25 -8.69 5.32
N PRO A 339 3.46 -9.69 4.88
CA PRO A 339 3.57 -10.23 3.53
C PRO A 339 2.74 -9.43 2.52
N MET A 340 3.14 -9.47 1.24
CA MET A 340 2.32 -8.97 0.13
C MET A 340 1.08 -9.84 -0.07
N THR A 341 1.20 -11.15 0.10
CA THR A 341 0.08 -12.11 0.12
C THR A 341 -0.04 -12.73 1.51
N LEU A 342 -1.19 -12.55 2.14
CA LEU A 342 -1.49 -13.02 3.49
C LEU A 342 -2.42 -14.23 3.42
N ASP A 343 -2.04 -15.32 4.08
CA ASP A 343 -2.90 -16.49 4.32
C ASP A 343 -3.38 -16.47 5.78
N VAL A 344 -4.70 -16.41 5.97
CA VAL A 344 -5.32 -16.39 7.30
C VAL A 344 -6.02 -17.70 7.68
N PHE A 345 -5.82 -18.75 6.89
CA PHE A 345 -6.48 -20.04 7.09
C PHE A 345 -6.34 -20.59 8.51
N GLU A 346 -5.15 -20.51 9.09
CA GLU A 346 -4.87 -21.00 10.44
C GLU A 346 -5.51 -20.17 11.57
N LEU A 347 -6.03 -18.99 11.25
CA LEU A 347 -6.76 -18.13 12.21
C LEU A 347 -8.26 -18.45 12.22
N CYS A 348 -8.73 -19.29 11.29
CA CYS A 348 -10.13 -19.63 11.09
C CYS A 348 -10.58 -20.82 11.92
N SER A 349 -11.87 -20.84 12.26
CA SER A 349 -12.51 -22.00 12.87
C SER A 349 -12.51 -23.19 11.90
N SER A 350 -12.58 -24.42 12.44
CA SER A 350 -12.60 -25.63 11.63
C SER A 350 -13.75 -25.64 10.61
N GLU A 351 -14.91 -25.14 11.00
CA GLU A 351 -16.08 -25.05 10.13
C GLU A 351 -15.82 -24.10 8.93
N LEU A 352 -15.15 -22.97 9.17
CA LEU A 352 -14.78 -22.06 8.10
C LEU A 352 -13.65 -22.63 7.23
N GLN A 353 -12.65 -23.28 7.85
CA GLN A 353 -11.57 -23.93 7.10
C GLN A 353 -12.11 -24.95 6.08
N GLU A 354 -13.11 -25.77 6.46
CA GLU A 354 -13.75 -26.72 5.52
C GLU A 354 -14.41 -26.00 4.34
N LYS A 355 -15.07 -24.85 4.57
CA LYS A 355 -15.69 -24.05 3.50
C LYS A 355 -14.65 -23.40 2.57
N LEU A 356 -13.46 -23.08 3.06
CA LEU A 356 -12.39 -22.45 2.29
C LEU A 356 -11.63 -23.42 1.37
N LYS A 357 -11.57 -24.73 1.72
CA LYS A 357 -10.80 -25.76 1.00
C LYS A 357 -11.09 -25.79 -0.50
N PRO A 358 -12.35 -25.82 -0.98
CA PRO A 358 -12.62 -25.97 -2.42
C PRO A 358 -11.99 -24.86 -3.29
N MET A 359 -11.96 -23.63 -2.80
CA MET A 359 -11.32 -22.54 -3.54
C MET A 359 -9.80 -22.61 -3.43
N ARG A 360 -9.27 -23.01 -2.28
CA ARG A 360 -7.83 -23.22 -2.06
C ARG A 360 -7.26 -24.30 -2.97
N ASP A 361 -8.00 -25.40 -3.16
CA ASP A 361 -7.61 -26.48 -4.07
C ASP A 361 -7.52 -25.96 -5.52
N LYS A 362 -8.48 -25.11 -5.96
CA LYS A 362 -8.39 -24.46 -7.28
C LYS A 362 -7.17 -23.53 -7.41
N PHE A 363 -6.83 -22.77 -6.37
CA PHE A 363 -5.62 -21.96 -6.37
C PHE A 363 -4.37 -22.81 -6.56
N LYS A 364 -4.28 -23.95 -5.88
CA LYS A 364 -3.16 -24.90 -5.99
C LYS A 364 -3.09 -25.51 -7.38
N GLU A 365 -4.21 -25.99 -7.92
CA GLU A 365 -4.28 -26.55 -9.26
C GLU A 365 -3.80 -25.55 -10.32
N GLU A 366 -4.19 -24.28 -10.20
CA GLU A 366 -3.78 -23.23 -11.13
C GLU A 366 -2.31 -22.85 -10.98
N GLU A 367 -1.77 -22.84 -9.75
CA GLU A 367 -0.34 -22.63 -9.50
C GLU A 367 0.49 -23.76 -10.09
N ASP A 368 0.05 -25.03 -9.95
CA ASP A 368 0.69 -26.22 -10.53
C ASP A 368 0.63 -26.17 -12.07
N LYS A 369 -0.49 -25.77 -12.66
CA LYS A 369 -0.62 -25.57 -14.12
C LYS A 369 0.38 -24.53 -14.63
N ARG A 370 0.43 -23.35 -14.00
CA ARG A 370 1.34 -22.26 -14.39
C ARG A 370 2.81 -22.64 -14.22
N ALA A 371 3.13 -23.42 -13.18
CA ALA A 371 4.49 -23.94 -12.99
C ALA A 371 4.89 -24.87 -14.13
N ASN A 372 4.00 -25.77 -14.56
CA ASN A 372 4.22 -26.68 -15.68
C ASN A 372 4.32 -25.95 -17.01
N GLU A 373 3.46 -24.95 -17.27
CA GLU A 373 3.50 -24.12 -18.48
C GLU A 373 4.80 -23.34 -18.62
N LYS A 374 5.31 -22.77 -17.51
CA LYS A 374 6.62 -22.11 -17.49
C LYS A 374 7.77 -23.07 -17.79
N LEU A 375 7.71 -24.29 -17.26
CA LEU A 375 8.71 -25.33 -17.54
C LEU A 375 8.71 -25.75 -19.03
N LEU A 376 7.55 -25.77 -19.68
CA LEU A 376 7.36 -26.16 -21.07
C LEU A 376 7.54 -24.99 -22.04
N GLN A 377 7.78 -23.75 -21.55
CA GLN A 377 7.88 -22.52 -22.36
C GLN A 377 6.65 -22.28 -23.28
N ILE A 378 5.48 -22.74 -22.91
CA ILE A 378 4.25 -22.56 -23.65
C ILE A 378 3.65 -21.21 -23.29
N SER A 379 3.62 -20.29 -24.26
CA SER A 379 2.90 -19.01 -24.13
C SER A 379 1.46 -19.22 -24.64
N ILE A 380 0.52 -19.37 -23.72
CA ILE A 380 -0.91 -19.43 -24.08
C ILE A 380 -1.47 -18.03 -23.97
N ALA A 381 -1.87 -17.42 -25.07
CA ALA A 381 -2.75 -16.25 -25.12
C ALA A 381 -4.17 -16.70 -24.74
N ALA A 382 -4.45 -16.80 -23.45
CA ALA A 382 -5.76 -17.22 -22.98
C ALA A 382 -6.64 -16.00 -22.69
N ASN A 383 -7.91 -16.06 -23.05
CA ASN A 383 -8.94 -15.23 -22.44
C ASN A 383 -9.01 -15.58 -20.97
N ASN A 384 -8.64 -14.64 -20.12
CA ASN A 384 -8.58 -14.83 -18.68
C ASN A 384 -9.94 -14.54 -18.05
N LYS A 385 -10.47 -15.48 -17.25
CA LYS A 385 -11.68 -15.31 -16.47
C LYS A 385 -11.32 -15.21 -14.98
N LYS A 386 -11.78 -14.14 -14.33
CA LYS A 386 -11.64 -13.97 -12.88
C LYS A 386 -12.79 -14.74 -12.19
N LEU A 387 -12.42 -15.66 -11.28
CA LEU A 387 -13.40 -16.36 -10.46
C LEU A 387 -13.89 -15.47 -9.31
N PRO A 388 -15.15 -15.64 -8.83
CA PRO A 388 -15.66 -14.93 -7.67
C PRO A 388 -14.81 -15.21 -6.42
N PHE A 389 -14.48 -14.17 -5.68
CA PHE A 389 -13.71 -14.26 -4.43
C PHE A 389 -14.58 -14.48 -3.20
N GLU A 390 -15.91 -14.43 -3.35
CA GLU A 390 -16.91 -14.52 -2.28
C GLU A 390 -17.71 -15.82 -2.35
N PHE A 391 -18.32 -16.20 -1.24
CA PHE A 391 -19.31 -17.26 -1.22
C PHE A 391 -20.61 -16.78 -1.87
N SER A 392 -21.29 -17.66 -2.58
CA SER A 392 -22.56 -17.34 -3.27
C SER A 392 -23.70 -16.97 -2.31
N ASP A 393 -23.61 -17.42 -1.07
CA ASP A 393 -24.58 -17.18 0.01
C ASP A 393 -24.12 -16.08 1.00
N ASP A 394 -22.92 -15.51 0.84
CA ASP A 394 -22.38 -14.44 1.70
C ASP A 394 -21.60 -13.41 0.88
N ILE A 395 -22.34 -12.39 0.37
CA ILE A 395 -21.75 -11.28 -0.41
C ILE A 395 -20.74 -10.52 0.44
N GLY A 396 -19.62 -10.12 -0.19
CA GLY A 396 -18.54 -9.37 0.47
C GLY A 396 -17.72 -10.22 1.44
N SER A 397 -17.84 -11.56 1.37
CA SER A 397 -16.99 -12.50 2.10
C SER A 397 -15.70 -12.81 1.31
N ASN A 398 -14.80 -13.60 1.91
CA ASN A 398 -13.64 -14.19 1.25
C ASN A 398 -13.74 -15.72 1.33
N ASN A 399 -13.74 -16.39 0.18
CA ASN A 399 -13.95 -17.84 0.05
C ASN A 399 -12.67 -18.69 -0.02
N SER A 400 -11.49 -18.05 0.09
CA SER A 400 -10.19 -18.74 0.01
C SER A 400 -9.33 -18.57 1.25
N GLY A 401 -9.51 -17.48 2.00
CA GLY A 401 -8.63 -17.06 3.08
C GLY A 401 -7.30 -16.48 2.60
N TYR A 402 -7.12 -16.30 1.28
CA TYR A 402 -5.98 -15.59 0.69
C TYR A 402 -6.32 -14.13 0.46
N TYR A 403 -5.37 -13.28 0.84
CA TYR A 403 -5.47 -11.83 0.69
C TYR A 403 -4.22 -11.27 0.02
N GLU A 404 -4.39 -10.20 -0.75
CA GLU A 404 -3.30 -9.39 -1.29
C GLU A 404 -3.29 -8.02 -0.64
N LEU A 405 -2.09 -7.53 -0.30
CA LEU A 405 -1.95 -6.19 0.26
C LEU A 405 -2.40 -5.16 -0.77
N SER A 406 -3.39 -4.35 -0.40
CA SER A 406 -4.02 -3.34 -1.26
C SER A 406 -3.61 -1.92 -0.87
N ALA A 407 -3.49 -1.63 0.43
CA ALA A 407 -3.00 -0.35 0.89
C ALA A 407 -2.26 -0.46 2.24
N VAL A 408 -1.34 0.47 2.47
CA VAL A 408 -0.63 0.64 3.74
C VAL A 408 -0.73 2.10 4.16
N LEU A 409 -1.26 2.34 5.34
CA LEU A 409 -1.20 3.64 5.99
C LEU A 409 -0.01 3.62 6.94
N THR A 410 0.91 4.56 6.75
CA THR A 410 2.15 4.66 7.54
C THR A 410 2.18 5.90 8.41
N HIS A 411 2.96 5.84 9.47
CA HIS A 411 3.28 6.99 10.31
C HIS A 411 4.80 7.15 10.45
N ARG A 412 5.30 8.36 10.21
CA ARG A 412 6.67 8.79 10.51
C ARG A 412 6.66 9.70 11.73
N GLY A 413 7.50 9.42 12.73
CA GLY A 413 7.55 10.17 13.98
C GLY A 413 7.59 9.23 15.19
N ARG A 414 7.79 9.79 16.39
CA ARG A 414 7.98 9.03 17.66
C ARG A 414 6.75 9.05 18.57
N SER A 415 5.76 9.89 18.29
CA SER A 415 4.53 10.04 19.08
C SER A 415 3.30 10.10 18.17
N SER A 416 2.12 9.75 18.68
CA SER A 416 0.86 9.92 17.96
C SER A 416 0.44 11.39 17.81
N SER A 417 0.91 12.25 18.70
CA SER A 417 0.63 13.69 18.68
C SER A 417 1.55 14.51 17.79
N SER A 418 2.51 13.87 17.12
CA SER A 418 3.45 14.52 16.20
C SER A 418 3.94 13.54 15.16
N GLY A 419 4.23 14.02 13.97
CA GLY A 419 4.73 13.19 12.88
C GLY A 419 3.95 13.41 11.60
N HIS A 420 3.96 12.41 10.72
CA HIS A 420 3.35 12.52 9.41
C HIS A 420 2.78 11.18 8.95
N TYR A 421 1.55 11.20 8.42
CA TYR A 421 0.88 10.04 7.87
C TYR A 421 0.93 10.07 6.34
N VAL A 422 1.16 8.91 5.73
CA VAL A 422 1.19 8.74 4.27
C VAL A 422 0.44 7.47 3.90
N ALA A 423 -0.32 7.52 2.80
CA ALA A 423 -0.95 6.35 2.22
C ALA A 423 -0.11 5.78 1.08
N TRP A 424 0.00 4.46 1.06
CA TRP A 424 0.63 3.69 0.00
C TRP A 424 -0.42 2.76 -0.56
N ILE A 425 -0.79 2.93 -1.83
CA ILE A 425 -1.91 2.21 -2.43
C ILE A 425 -1.46 1.43 -3.66
N ARG A 426 -1.98 0.22 -3.82
CA ARG A 426 -1.76 -0.58 -5.03
C ARG A 426 -2.58 0.01 -6.17
N LYS A 427 -1.96 0.31 -7.31
CA LYS A 427 -2.62 0.97 -8.43
C LYS A 427 -3.63 0.07 -9.12
N GLN A 428 -3.29 -1.19 -9.32
CA GLN A 428 -4.14 -2.19 -9.94
C GLN A 428 -3.90 -3.56 -9.31
N GLU A 429 -4.96 -4.33 -9.13
CA GLU A 429 -4.90 -5.70 -8.62
C GLU A 429 -4.06 -6.59 -9.54
N GLY A 430 -3.16 -7.38 -8.97
CA GLY A 430 -2.29 -8.30 -9.70
C GLY A 430 -1.04 -7.69 -10.34
N LEU A 431 -0.95 -6.36 -10.49
CA LEU A 431 0.24 -5.66 -10.95
C LEU A 431 1.11 -5.21 -9.78
N ASP A 432 2.43 -5.16 -10.00
CA ASP A 432 3.40 -4.67 -9.01
C ASP A 432 3.60 -3.15 -9.12
N GLU A 433 2.51 -2.42 -9.24
CA GLU A 433 2.50 -0.96 -9.33
C GLU A 433 1.86 -0.35 -8.08
N TRP A 434 2.65 0.46 -7.37
CA TRP A 434 2.24 1.13 -6.15
C TRP A 434 2.37 2.64 -6.28
N LEU A 435 1.54 3.34 -5.51
CA LEU A 435 1.57 4.80 -5.41
C LEU A 435 1.73 5.21 -3.96
N MET A 436 2.65 6.12 -3.69
CA MET A 436 2.78 6.83 -2.43
C MET A 436 1.97 8.12 -2.54
N CYS A 437 0.93 8.25 -1.73
CA CYS A 437 0.10 9.46 -1.63
C CYS A 437 0.51 10.23 -0.38
N ASP A 438 1.35 11.24 -0.57
CA ASP A 438 1.88 12.12 0.46
C ASP A 438 1.22 13.49 0.31
N ASP A 439 0.05 13.63 0.94
CA ASP A 439 -0.81 14.80 0.85
C ASP A 439 -1.06 15.24 -0.61
N ASP A 440 -0.54 16.40 -1.02
CA ASP A 440 -0.69 16.95 -2.38
C ASP A 440 0.01 16.10 -3.44
N ASN A 441 1.02 15.34 -3.07
CA ASN A 441 1.92 14.67 -3.98
C ASN A 441 1.62 13.19 -4.11
N VAL A 442 1.65 12.68 -5.33
CA VAL A 442 1.49 11.25 -5.62
C VAL A 442 2.69 10.77 -6.44
N TYR A 443 3.37 9.73 -5.96
CA TYR A 443 4.57 9.17 -6.57
C TYR A 443 4.41 7.69 -6.87
N ALA A 444 4.97 7.23 -7.99
CA ALA A 444 5.10 5.80 -8.24
C ALA A 444 6.20 5.19 -7.36
N VAL A 445 5.93 4.04 -6.78
CA VAL A 445 6.85 3.27 -5.94
C VAL A 445 6.74 1.78 -6.25
N THR A 446 7.67 0.99 -5.77
CA THR A 446 7.73 -0.46 -6.00
C THR A 446 7.25 -1.26 -4.78
N SER A 447 6.95 -2.54 -4.97
CA SER A 447 6.67 -3.47 -3.85
C SER A 447 7.84 -3.59 -2.87
N GLU A 448 9.07 -3.44 -3.34
CA GLU A 448 10.25 -3.44 -2.47
C GLU A 448 10.22 -2.25 -1.50
N ASP A 449 9.74 -1.08 -1.94
CA ASP A 449 9.59 0.10 -1.08
C ASP A 449 8.49 -0.13 -0.04
N ILE A 450 7.41 -0.83 -0.42
CA ILE A 450 6.34 -1.22 0.51
C ILE A 450 6.85 -2.15 1.61
N LEU A 451 7.69 -3.14 1.28
CA LEU A 451 8.23 -4.08 2.27
C LEU A 451 9.20 -3.40 3.27
N LYS A 452 9.82 -2.26 2.91
CA LYS A 452 10.65 -1.44 3.82
C LYS A 452 9.83 -0.71 4.89
N LEU A 453 8.50 -0.65 4.76
CA LEU A 453 7.61 0.02 5.71
C LEU A 453 7.35 -0.78 7.00
N SER A 454 7.97 -1.92 7.18
CA SER A 454 7.81 -2.80 8.34
C SER A 454 8.21 -2.16 9.67
N GLY A 455 9.12 -1.19 9.66
CA GLY A 455 9.57 -0.45 10.84
C GLY A 455 11.08 -0.55 11.05
N GLY A 456 11.51 -0.49 12.31
CA GLY A 456 12.93 -0.63 12.69
C GLY A 456 13.71 0.68 12.73
N GLY A 457 13.09 1.85 12.48
CA GLY A 457 13.76 3.16 12.49
C GLY A 457 12.78 4.33 12.53
N ASP A 458 13.30 5.54 12.42
CA ASP A 458 12.54 6.80 12.43
C ASP A 458 11.87 7.12 11.07
N TRP A 459 11.83 6.15 10.16
CA TRP A 459 11.18 6.25 8.85
C TRP A 459 9.68 5.94 8.93
N HIS A 460 9.00 5.92 7.80
CA HIS A 460 7.62 5.49 7.71
C HIS A 460 7.47 4.04 8.22
N CYS A 461 6.63 3.84 9.23
CA CYS A 461 6.29 2.51 9.73
C CYS A 461 4.83 2.20 9.41
N ALA A 462 4.53 1.02 8.90
CA ALA A 462 3.17 0.54 8.71
C ALA A 462 2.38 0.64 10.02
N TYR A 463 1.19 1.23 9.93
CA TYR A 463 0.30 1.45 11.06
C TYR A 463 -1.06 0.78 10.84
N VAL A 464 -1.66 0.97 9.65
CA VAL A 464 -2.85 0.24 9.23
C VAL A 464 -2.56 -0.42 7.88
N LEU A 465 -2.89 -1.69 7.76
CA LEU A 465 -2.84 -2.46 6.52
C LEU A 465 -4.25 -2.74 6.04
N LEU A 466 -4.49 -2.57 4.75
CA LEU A 466 -5.70 -2.99 4.07
C LEU A 466 -5.35 -4.09 3.08
N TYR A 467 -5.94 -5.25 3.27
CA TYR A 467 -5.83 -6.39 2.38
C TYR A 467 -7.13 -6.57 1.59
N SER A 468 -7.03 -6.81 0.29
CA SER A 468 -8.14 -7.18 -0.59
C SER A 468 -8.15 -8.70 -0.84
N PRO A 469 -9.26 -9.31 -1.27
CA PRO A 469 -9.29 -10.74 -1.56
C PRO A 469 -8.36 -11.05 -2.74
N LYS A 470 -7.54 -12.10 -2.62
CA LYS A 470 -6.75 -12.61 -3.75
C LYS A 470 -7.70 -13.25 -4.76
N SER A 471 -7.68 -12.75 -5.99
CA SER A 471 -8.52 -13.24 -7.06
C SER A 471 -7.84 -14.36 -7.84
N LEU A 472 -8.57 -15.43 -8.13
CA LEU A 472 -8.10 -16.50 -8.98
C LEU A 472 -8.47 -16.20 -10.45
N ILE A 473 -7.46 -16.12 -11.30
CA ILE A 473 -7.60 -15.93 -12.73
C ILE A 473 -7.31 -17.27 -13.39
N VAL A 474 -8.29 -17.81 -14.11
CA VAL A 474 -8.20 -19.07 -14.86
C VAL A 474 -8.32 -18.80 -16.36
N ALA A 475 -7.71 -19.65 -17.18
CA ALA A 475 -7.92 -19.61 -18.62
C ALA A 475 -9.37 -19.98 -18.94
N ASP A 476 -10.02 -19.21 -19.82
CA ASP A 476 -11.37 -19.53 -20.30
C ASP A 476 -11.24 -20.73 -21.25
N GLU A 477 -11.63 -21.91 -20.79
CA GLU A 477 -11.74 -23.10 -21.65
C GLU A 477 -12.87 -22.83 -22.64
N LYS A 478 -12.52 -22.40 -23.87
CA LYS A 478 -13.48 -22.40 -24.96
C LYS A 478 -14.01 -23.83 -25.09
N ASN A 479 -15.33 -23.98 -24.96
CA ASN A 479 -16.04 -25.19 -25.36
C ASN A 479 -15.64 -25.54 -26.79
N ASP A 480 -14.65 -26.40 -26.97
CA ASP A 480 -14.44 -27.15 -28.20
C ASP A 480 -15.53 -28.21 -28.31
N HIS A 481 -16.74 -27.76 -28.58
CA HIS A 481 -17.80 -28.57 -29.15
C HIS A 481 -17.89 -28.19 -30.62
N HIS A 482 -17.10 -28.91 -31.41
CA HIS A 482 -17.39 -29.17 -32.84
C HIS A 482 -17.33 -30.67 -33.12
#